data_59bf5356c04f45771f83604a10508ef4
#
_entry.id   59bf5356c04f45771f83604a10508ef4
#
_cell.length_a   1.000
_cell.length_b   1.000
_cell.length_c   1.000
_cell.angle_alpha   90.00
_cell.angle_beta   90.00
_cell.angle_gamma   90.00
#
_symmetry.space_group_name_H-M   'P 1'
#
loop_
_entity.id
_entity.type
_entity.pdbx_description
1 polymer ?
#
loop_
_entity_poly.entity_id
_entity_poly.type
_entity_poly.pdbx_seq_one_letter_code
_entity_poly.pdbx_strand_id
1 'polypeptide(L)'
;FSTIGALFLWERKFEWARPLLYWVGLSLFCIMTIPWYIAVQIATQGDFLDEAVRVGLGQKLVDAAEGHAGPIGMHTAALPILFWPGTLLLIPGIWLAVTKLFPRKSTGAPAASTRTTTALAWEEREASAWRFLACWVVPSWIVFEIAPTKLVHYTLPMYPALALMAGAAADHWFASNDWKQGRWFSAALFGVVTLVLALAPTPWVLGAIRADAASDFGVLGDRVAATWSQAWDSTGLWLWPTLLILLAAGGTIYALVKKNSMGLIAGLVACSVVGGIGYRAAILPNQSWMLSTNASLSALKEVCALPEGSQQWRASGCEGRAPKIIRAISFAEPSLVFELGNKITLPPDSTTEIPSIAEDNRPAWLINVGDPTGKKALGELVEAAAAADRCIRLARRYAVNYSNGDPAVLVAAVIEPGGCPAGE
;
A
#
# COMPACT_ATOMS: atom_id res chain seq x y z
N PHE A 1 20.61 -7.81 3.96
CA PHE A 1 22.05 -7.71 3.66
C PHE A 1 22.63 -6.37 4.13
N SER A 2 21.99 -5.23 3.84
CA SER A 2 22.46 -3.88 4.22
C SER A 2 22.72 -3.74 5.73
N THR A 3 21.79 -4.22 6.57
CA THR A 3 21.90 -4.22 8.03
C THR A 3 23.09 -5.03 8.52
N ILE A 4 23.26 -6.25 7.99
CA ILE A 4 24.35 -7.15 8.35
C ILE A 4 25.69 -6.55 7.96
N GLY A 5 25.79 -6.02 6.73
CA GLY A 5 26.99 -5.37 6.23
C GLY A 5 27.38 -4.15 7.04
N ALA A 6 26.39 -3.28 7.35
CA ALA A 6 26.63 -2.08 8.14
C ALA A 6 27.06 -2.39 9.57
N LEU A 7 26.43 -3.37 10.21
CA LEU A 7 26.79 -3.81 11.57
C LEU A 7 28.19 -4.41 11.62
N PHE A 8 28.54 -5.21 10.60
CA PHE A 8 29.90 -5.75 10.47
C PHE A 8 30.94 -4.64 10.32
N LEU A 9 30.69 -3.66 9.46
CA LEU A 9 31.60 -2.52 9.27
C LEU A 9 31.76 -1.70 10.54
N TRP A 10 30.69 -1.56 11.32
CA TRP A 10 30.70 -0.78 12.56
C TRP A 10 31.43 -1.52 13.69
N GLU A 11 31.03 -2.75 13.99
CA GLU A 11 31.54 -3.50 15.13
C GLU A 11 32.83 -4.26 14.84
N ARG A 12 33.13 -4.50 13.54
CA ARG A 12 34.30 -5.28 13.07
C ARG A 12 34.42 -6.66 13.74
N LYS A 13 33.30 -7.23 14.17
CA LYS A 13 33.20 -8.54 14.82
C LYS A 13 32.08 -9.33 14.14
N PHE A 14 32.25 -10.64 14.02
CA PHE A 14 31.28 -11.54 13.41
C PHE A 14 30.59 -12.47 14.42
N GLU A 15 30.90 -12.34 15.69
CA GLU A 15 30.44 -13.27 16.73
C GLU A 15 28.93 -13.27 16.89
N TRP A 16 28.29 -12.10 16.73
CA TRP A 16 26.83 -11.93 16.78
C TRP A 16 26.11 -12.64 15.63
N ALA A 17 26.79 -12.94 14.50
CA ALA A 17 26.23 -13.66 13.36
C ALA A 17 26.25 -15.19 13.52
N ARG A 18 26.99 -15.74 14.49
CA ARG A 18 27.05 -17.18 14.73
C ARG A 18 25.68 -17.86 14.87
N PRO A 19 24.70 -17.28 15.61
CA PRO A 19 23.36 -17.88 15.70
C PRO A 19 22.64 -17.98 14.36
N LEU A 20 22.93 -17.08 13.39
CA LEU A 20 22.34 -17.11 12.05
C LEU A 20 22.87 -18.28 11.20
N LEU A 21 24.05 -18.79 11.55
CA LEU A 21 24.68 -19.92 10.88
C LEU A 21 24.35 -21.26 11.55
N TYR A 22 23.38 -21.25 12.50
CA TYR A 22 22.98 -22.50 13.15
C TYR A 22 22.39 -23.47 12.14
N TRP A 23 23.03 -24.62 12.01
CA TRP A 23 22.75 -25.57 10.94
C TRP A 23 21.29 -26.03 10.83
N VAL A 24 20.58 -26.16 11.96
CA VAL A 24 19.15 -26.54 11.96
C VAL A 24 18.29 -25.48 11.31
N GLY A 25 18.54 -24.19 11.62
CA GLY A 25 17.83 -23.07 11.00
C GLY A 25 18.12 -22.97 9.50
N LEU A 26 19.38 -23.13 9.13
CA LEU A 26 19.80 -23.12 7.72
C LEU A 26 19.19 -24.29 6.94
N SER A 27 19.22 -25.51 7.54
CA SER A 27 18.59 -26.69 6.92
C SER A 27 17.09 -26.51 6.74
N LEU A 28 16.39 -26.01 7.76
CA LEU A 28 14.96 -25.72 7.66
C LEU A 28 14.65 -24.68 6.57
N PHE A 29 15.42 -23.62 6.52
CA PHE A 29 15.32 -22.62 5.45
C PHE A 29 15.50 -23.26 4.07
N CYS A 30 16.53 -24.05 3.87
CA CYS A 30 16.78 -24.73 2.60
C CYS A 30 15.66 -25.72 2.24
N ILE A 31 15.17 -26.51 3.18
CA ILE A 31 14.08 -27.47 2.96
C ILE A 31 12.77 -26.76 2.56
N MET A 32 12.50 -25.61 3.14
CA MET A 32 11.28 -24.86 2.81
C MET A 32 11.41 -24.10 1.49
N THR A 33 12.58 -23.56 1.18
CA THR A 33 12.76 -22.62 0.05
C THR A 33 13.14 -23.31 -1.24
N ILE A 34 14.10 -24.25 -1.18
CA ILE A 34 14.67 -24.87 -2.39
C ILE A 34 13.66 -25.68 -3.19
N PRO A 35 12.79 -26.55 -2.60
CA PRO A 35 11.83 -27.31 -3.37
C PRO A 35 10.82 -26.41 -4.12
N TRP A 36 10.40 -25.32 -3.47
CA TRP A 36 9.52 -24.35 -4.11
C TRP A 36 10.20 -23.67 -5.31
N TYR A 37 11.42 -23.21 -5.12
CA TYR A 37 12.22 -22.60 -6.19
C TYR A 37 12.40 -23.54 -7.38
N ILE A 38 12.73 -24.79 -7.13
CA ILE A 38 12.89 -25.82 -8.18
C ILE A 38 11.56 -26.05 -8.90
N ALA A 39 10.46 -26.19 -8.15
CA ALA A 39 9.14 -26.43 -8.72
C ALA A 39 8.70 -25.28 -9.64
N VAL A 40 8.86 -24.03 -9.20
CA VAL A 40 8.53 -22.85 -10.00
C VAL A 40 9.42 -22.75 -11.23
N GLN A 41 10.72 -22.98 -11.08
CA GLN A 41 11.66 -22.91 -12.21
C GLN A 41 11.35 -23.96 -13.29
N ILE A 42 10.93 -25.15 -12.89
CA ILE A 42 10.47 -26.18 -13.83
C ILE A 42 9.14 -25.77 -14.48
N ALA A 43 8.20 -25.27 -13.70
CA ALA A 43 6.87 -24.88 -14.20
C ALA A 43 6.94 -23.69 -15.18
N THR A 44 7.90 -22.80 -15.02
CA THR A 44 8.13 -21.63 -15.89
C THR A 44 9.18 -21.87 -16.97
N GLN A 45 9.65 -23.09 -17.16
CA GLN A 45 10.65 -23.47 -18.16
C GLN A 45 11.96 -22.67 -18.07
N GLY A 46 12.29 -22.15 -16.90
CA GLY A 46 13.52 -21.39 -16.65
C GLY A 46 13.33 -19.89 -16.54
N ASP A 47 12.19 -19.34 -16.95
CA ASP A 47 11.97 -17.90 -17.05
C ASP A 47 11.84 -17.18 -15.69
N PHE A 48 11.43 -17.90 -14.62
CA PHE A 48 11.16 -17.29 -13.33
C PHE A 48 12.37 -16.53 -12.75
N LEU A 49 13.57 -17.13 -12.78
CA LEU A 49 14.76 -16.49 -12.25
C LEU A 49 15.22 -15.29 -13.09
N ASP A 50 15.14 -15.41 -14.42
CA ASP A 50 15.48 -14.31 -15.30
C ASP A 50 14.55 -13.12 -15.07
N GLU A 51 13.25 -13.36 -15.04
CA GLU A 51 12.23 -12.34 -14.78
C GLU A 51 12.40 -11.71 -13.38
N ALA A 52 12.56 -12.54 -12.34
CA ALA A 52 12.70 -12.06 -10.95
C ALA A 52 13.98 -11.23 -10.74
N VAL A 53 15.09 -11.61 -11.35
CA VAL A 53 16.37 -10.93 -11.17
C VAL A 53 16.50 -9.74 -12.12
N ARG A 54 16.25 -9.93 -13.41
CA ARG A 54 16.46 -8.91 -14.43
C ARG A 54 15.38 -7.83 -14.39
N VAL A 55 14.10 -8.21 -14.40
CA VAL A 55 12.97 -7.29 -14.40
C VAL A 55 12.62 -6.87 -12.98
N GLY A 56 12.41 -7.85 -12.07
CA GLY A 56 11.95 -7.58 -10.71
C GLY A 56 12.94 -6.80 -9.85
N LEU A 57 14.24 -7.09 -9.95
CA LEU A 57 15.26 -6.42 -9.14
C LEU A 57 16.07 -5.42 -9.97
N GLY A 58 16.57 -5.82 -11.14
CA GLY A 58 17.50 -5.01 -11.94
C GLY A 58 16.86 -3.73 -12.45
N GLN A 59 15.73 -3.81 -13.13
CA GLN A 59 15.05 -2.64 -13.67
C GLN A 59 14.59 -1.66 -12.58
N LYS A 60 14.04 -2.18 -11.46
CA LYS A 60 13.57 -1.32 -10.35
C LYS A 60 14.66 -0.54 -9.64
N LEU A 61 15.93 -0.98 -9.76
CA LEU A 61 17.09 -0.27 -9.20
C LEU A 61 17.66 0.77 -10.16
N VAL A 62 17.49 0.59 -11.47
CA VAL A 62 18.09 1.44 -12.50
C VAL A 62 17.08 2.42 -13.10
N ASP A 63 15.87 1.96 -13.37
CA ASP A 63 14.80 2.75 -13.97
C ASP A 63 13.55 2.76 -13.06
N ALA A 64 12.74 3.81 -13.21
CA ALA A 64 11.43 3.88 -12.60
C ALA A 64 10.47 2.92 -13.33
N ALA A 65 10.38 1.68 -12.85
CA ALA A 65 9.48 0.69 -13.42
C ALA A 65 8.02 1.08 -13.16
N GLU A 66 7.15 0.79 -14.13
CA GLU A 66 5.69 0.89 -14.00
C GLU A 66 5.14 2.28 -13.65
N GLY A 67 5.85 3.37 -14.02
CA GLY A 67 5.39 4.73 -13.73
C GLY A 67 5.54 5.19 -12.27
N HIS A 68 6.20 4.40 -11.41
CA HIS A 68 6.39 4.72 -9.99
C HIS A 68 7.63 5.59 -9.70
N ALA A 69 7.94 6.55 -10.59
CA ALA A 69 9.01 7.51 -10.35
C ALA A 69 8.67 8.46 -9.20
N GLY A 70 9.68 8.80 -8.39
CA GLY A 70 9.49 9.78 -7.32
C GLY A 70 10.80 10.48 -6.95
N PRO A 71 10.71 11.69 -6.35
CA PRO A 71 11.89 12.43 -5.94
C PRO A 71 12.59 11.78 -4.75
N ILE A 72 13.89 12.04 -4.62
CA ILE A 72 14.64 11.74 -3.40
C ILE A 72 13.98 12.48 -2.23
N GLY A 73 13.82 11.83 -1.08
CA GLY A 73 13.15 12.39 0.09
C GLY A 73 11.66 12.04 0.20
N MET A 74 11.08 11.37 -0.81
CA MET A 74 9.66 11.00 -0.82
C MET A 74 9.28 10.10 0.39
N HIS A 75 10.07 9.06 0.69
CA HIS A 75 9.80 8.18 1.83
C HIS A 75 9.96 8.91 3.16
N THR A 76 10.95 9.80 3.26
CA THR A 76 11.18 10.63 4.46
C THR A 76 10.02 11.61 4.67
N ALA A 77 9.52 12.23 3.61
CA ALA A 77 8.36 13.12 3.67
C ALA A 77 7.06 12.37 4.01
N ALA A 78 6.90 11.15 3.52
CA ALA A 78 5.73 10.30 3.79
C ALA A 78 5.77 9.67 5.20
N LEU A 79 6.95 9.49 5.79
CA LEU A 79 7.12 8.79 7.07
C LEU A 79 6.22 9.29 8.20
N PRO A 80 6.02 10.61 8.45
CA PRO A 80 5.11 11.06 9.49
C PRO A 80 3.67 10.57 9.34
N ILE A 81 3.20 10.45 8.11
CA ILE A 81 1.85 9.95 7.80
C ILE A 81 1.80 8.43 7.97
N LEU A 82 2.75 7.71 7.38
CA LEU A 82 2.77 6.25 7.35
C LEU A 82 3.09 5.62 8.70
N PHE A 83 3.82 6.33 9.56
CA PHE A 83 4.16 5.86 10.91
C PHE A 83 3.14 6.30 11.97
N TRP A 84 2.09 7.03 11.58
CA TRP A 84 1.04 7.45 12.50
C TRP A 84 0.34 6.24 13.15
N PRO A 85 0.04 6.25 14.46
CA PRO A 85 0.20 7.34 15.43
C PRO A 85 1.58 7.39 16.11
N GLY A 86 2.51 6.52 15.75
CA GLY A 86 3.89 6.51 16.26
C GLY A 86 4.66 7.81 15.98
N THR A 87 4.16 8.63 15.05
CA THR A 87 4.73 9.95 14.69
C THR A 87 4.98 10.85 15.91
N LEU A 88 4.14 10.74 16.94
CA LEU A 88 4.33 11.48 18.18
C LEU A 88 5.68 11.19 18.86
N LEU A 89 6.14 9.95 18.75
CA LEU A 89 7.37 9.46 19.39
C LEU A 89 8.55 9.35 18.42
N LEU A 90 8.33 9.64 17.13
CA LEU A 90 9.36 9.49 16.09
C LEU A 90 10.56 10.39 16.34
N ILE A 91 10.34 11.69 16.53
CA ILE A 91 11.42 12.67 16.79
C ILE A 91 12.14 12.39 18.10
N PRO A 92 11.44 12.17 19.23
CA PRO A 92 12.08 11.75 20.48
C PRO A 92 12.87 10.45 20.33
N GLY A 93 12.36 9.47 19.56
CA GLY A 93 13.05 8.21 19.30
C GLY A 93 14.34 8.39 18.52
N ILE A 94 14.32 9.16 17.46
CA ILE A 94 15.52 9.50 16.68
C ILE A 94 16.51 10.28 17.52
N TRP A 95 16.03 11.27 18.29
CA TRP A 95 16.88 12.04 19.18
C TRP A 95 17.57 11.16 20.22
N LEU A 96 16.82 10.28 20.87
CA LEU A 96 17.36 9.35 21.84
C LEU A 96 18.41 8.43 21.20
N ALA A 97 18.13 7.89 20.01
CA ALA A 97 19.08 7.07 19.25
C ALA A 97 20.40 7.82 18.99
N VAL A 98 20.32 9.07 18.52
CA VAL A 98 21.51 9.90 18.28
C VAL A 98 22.30 10.14 19.57
N THR A 99 21.65 10.44 20.68
CA THR A 99 22.34 10.67 21.96
C THR A 99 22.99 9.41 22.53
N LYS A 100 22.38 8.22 22.30
CA LYS A 100 22.94 6.94 22.72
C LYS A 100 24.07 6.45 21.82
N LEU A 101 24.02 6.74 20.54
CA LEU A 101 25.08 6.40 19.59
C LEU A 101 26.29 7.33 19.69
N PHE A 102 26.05 8.61 20.00
CA PHE A 102 27.08 9.64 20.08
C PHE A 102 27.05 10.32 21.44
N PRO A 103 27.40 9.61 22.54
CA PRO A 103 27.36 10.18 23.88
C PRO A 103 28.33 11.37 23.99
N ARG A 104 27.82 12.52 24.40
CA ARG A 104 28.65 13.68 24.74
C ARG A 104 29.51 13.33 25.95
N LYS A 105 30.79 13.60 25.87
CA LYS A 105 31.68 13.47 27.03
C LYS A 105 31.17 14.37 28.15
N SER A 106 30.61 13.79 29.19
CA SER A 106 30.22 14.52 30.39
C SER A 106 31.45 14.86 31.19
N THR A 107 31.74 16.16 31.38
CA THR A 107 32.80 16.68 32.25
C THR A 107 32.42 16.48 33.73
N GLY A 108 32.15 15.29 34.17
CA GLY A 108 31.70 14.99 35.54
C GLY A 108 31.22 13.57 35.73
N ALA A 109 31.31 12.75 34.67
CA ALA A 109 30.98 11.33 34.80
C ALA A 109 32.02 10.65 35.76
N PRO A 110 31.55 9.79 36.68
CA PRO A 110 32.47 9.01 37.51
C PRO A 110 33.44 8.21 36.64
N ALA A 111 34.71 8.18 37.07
CA ALA A 111 35.74 7.43 36.35
C ALA A 111 35.31 5.96 36.12
N ALA A 112 35.73 5.38 35.01
CA ALA A 112 35.37 3.97 34.66
C ALA A 112 35.74 2.97 35.77
N SER A 113 36.72 3.32 36.62
CA SER A 113 37.14 2.52 37.78
C SER A 113 36.13 2.43 38.92
N THR A 114 35.11 3.33 38.95
CA THR A 114 34.05 3.32 39.98
C THR A 114 32.77 2.63 39.55
N ARG A 115 32.67 2.20 38.29
CA ARG A 115 31.49 1.51 37.75
C ARG A 115 31.58 -0.01 38.01
N THR A 116 30.46 -0.59 38.45
CA THR A 116 30.38 -2.06 38.61
C THR A 116 30.49 -2.76 37.27
N THR A 117 31.03 -3.96 37.24
CA THR A 117 31.10 -4.82 36.02
C THR A 117 29.75 -5.05 35.40
N THR A 118 28.68 -5.17 36.20
CA THR A 118 27.28 -5.27 35.74
C THR A 118 26.81 -4.00 35.03
N ALA A 119 27.12 -2.83 35.55
CA ALA A 119 26.73 -1.56 34.92
C ALA A 119 27.42 -1.37 33.56
N LEU A 120 28.69 -1.69 33.46
CA LEU A 120 29.44 -1.64 32.20
C LEU A 120 28.87 -2.62 31.16
N ALA A 121 28.50 -3.84 31.58
CA ALA A 121 27.86 -4.83 30.70
C ALA A 121 26.49 -4.37 30.18
N TRP A 122 25.72 -3.67 31.01
CA TRP A 122 24.44 -3.11 30.58
C TRP A 122 24.61 -1.95 29.58
N GLU A 123 25.56 -1.03 29.86
CA GLU A 123 25.88 0.08 28.94
C GLU A 123 26.34 -0.44 27.57
N GLU A 124 27.16 -1.48 27.55
CA GLU A 124 27.63 -2.09 26.29
C GLU A 124 26.48 -2.77 25.51
N ARG A 125 25.59 -3.49 26.20
CA ARG A 125 24.42 -4.11 25.61
C ARG A 125 23.46 -3.06 25.02
N GLU A 126 23.21 -1.99 25.76
CA GLU A 126 22.37 -0.88 25.30
C GLU A 126 22.99 -0.23 24.06
N ALA A 127 24.29 0.06 24.08
CA ALA A 127 25.00 0.63 22.93
C ALA A 127 24.96 -0.29 21.70
N SER A 128 25.10 -1.60 21.89
CA SER A 128 24.98 -2.59 20.80
C SER A 128 23.57 -2.62 20.22
N ALA A 129 22.53 -2.58 21.06
CA ALA A 129 21.15 -2.51 20.59
C ALA A 129 20.86 -1.27 19.73
N TRP A 130 21.35 -0.09 20.17
CA TRP A 130 21.21 1.15 19.40
C TRP A 130 21.97 1.11 18.08
N ARG A 131 23.19 0.54 18.06
CA ARG A 131 23.95 0.31 16.80
C ARG A 131 23.19 -0.61 15.84
N PHE A 132 22.61 -1.69 16.35
CA PHE A 132 21.81 -2.61 15.55
C PHE A 132 20.61 -1.90 14.94
N LEU A 133 19.81 -1.13 15.72
CA LEU A 133 18.68 -0.37 15.21
C LEU A 133 19.10 0.66 14.15
N ALA A 134 20.21 1.36 14.36
CA ALA A 134 20.73 2.31 13.38
C ALA A 134 21.17 1.61 12.09
N CYS A 135 21.89 0.48 12.19
CA CYS A 135 22.29 -0.32 11.04
C CYS A 135 21.11 -0.95 10.31
N TRP A 136 19.99 -1.18 10.99
CA TRP A 136 18.76 -1.68 10.36
C TRP A 136 18.07 -0.58 9.56
N VAL A 137 17.93 0.61 10.14
CA VAL A 137 17.16 1.71 9.51
C VAL A 137 17.98 2.44 8.45
N VAL A 138 19.17 2.95 8.80
CA VAL A 138 19.87 3.96 8.00
C VAL A 138 20.30 3.46 6.63
N PRO A 139 21.03 2.34 6.47
CA PRO A 139 21.47 1.89 5.15
C PRO A 139 20.31 1.51 4.25
N SER A 140 19.31 0.80 4.80
CA SER A 140 18.13 0.40 4.05
C SER A 140 17.30 1.60 3.61
N TRP A 141 17.15 2.59 4.48
CA TRP A 141 16.47 3.84 4.15
C TRP A 141 17.14 4.59 3.00
N ILE A 142 18.48 4.72 3.06
CA ILE A 142 19.26 5.37 2.00
C ILE A 142 19.08 4.67 0.65
N VAL A 143 19.12 3.33 0.63
CA VAL A 143 18.90 2.56 -0.60
C VAL A 143 17.55 2.88 -1.22
N PHE A 144 16.48 2.88 -0.44
CA PHE A 144 15.13 3.17 -0.97
C PHE A 144 14.93 4.65 -1.32
N GLU A 145 15.65 5.58 -0.65
CA GLU A 145 15.62 7.00 -1.05
C GLU A 145 16.38 7.28 -2.34
N ILE A 146 17.41 6.50 -2.65
CA ILE A 146 18.19 6.67 -3.90
C ILE A 146 17.52 5.94 -5.07
N ALA A 147 16.88 4.78 -4.83
CA ALA A 147 16.24 4.00 -5.88
C ALA A 147 15.22 4.84 -6.65
N PRO A 148 15.19 4.79 -8.00
CA PRO A 148 14.26 5.58 -8.83
C PRO A 148 12.80 5.23 -8.58
N THR A 149 12.49 3.94 -8.40
CA THR A 149 11.14 3.45 -8.11
C THR A 149 10.75 3.75 -6.68
N LYS A 150 9.66 4.50 -6.48
CA LYS A 150 9.16 4.95 -5.17
C LYS A 150 7.80 4.34 -4.84
N LEU A 151 7.81 3.27 -4.09
CA LEU A 151 6.59 2.73 -3.49
C LEU A 151 6.63 2.96 -1.98
N VAL A 152 5.60 3.57 -1.44
CA VAL A 152 5.54 3.97 -0.02
C VAL A 152 5.75 2.81 0.96
N HIS A 153 5.42 1.59 0.57
CA HIS A 153 5.59 0.40 1.39
C HIS A 153 7.01 -0.19 1.39
N TYR A 154 7.93 0.29 0.56
CA TYR A 154 9.32 -0.20 0.54
C TYR A 154 10.05 0.05 1.86
N THR A 155 9.64 1.05 2.62
CA THR A 155 10.21 1.36 3.94
C THR A 155 9.59 0.57 5.10
N LEU A 156 8.53 -0.21 4.87
CA LEU A 156 7.88 -1.02 5.91
C LEU A 156 8.83 -1.94 6.71
N PRO A 157 9.83 -2.60 6.09
CA PRO A 157 10.77 -3.43 6.85
C PRO A 157 11.56 -2.70 7.94
N MET A 158 11.68 -1.36 7.88
CA MET A 158 12.37 -0.55 8.88
C MET A 158 11.45 -0.10 10.03
N TYR A 159 10.11 -0.20 9.87
CA TYR A 159 9.16 0.27 10.87
C TYR A 159 9.26 -0.44 12.22
N PRO A 160 9.55 -1.75 12.32
CA PRO A 160 9.78 -2.37 13.62
C PRO A 160 10.94 -1.74 14.39
N ALA A 161 12.03 -1.38 13.72
CA ALA A 161 13.16 -0.69 14.35
C ALA A 161 12.79 0.73 14.80
N LEU A 162 12.05 1.48 13.97
CA LEU A 162 11.51 2.80 14.34
C LEU A 162 10.54 2.71 15.52
N ALA A 163 9.71 1.67 15.57
CA ALA A 163 8.79 1.42 16.68
C ALA A 163 9.53 1.12 17.99
N LEU A 164 10.62 0.36 17.93
CA LEU A 164 11.48 0.12 19.11
C LEU A 164 12.14 1.41 19.59
N MET A 165 12.64 2.25 18.67
CA MET A 165 13.18 3.56 19.02
C MET A 165 12.12 4.47 19.67
N ALA A 166 10.91 4.50 19.12
CA ALA A 166 9.79 5.25 19.64
C ALA A 166 9.36 4.75 21.03
N GLY A 167 9.29 3.43 21.22
CA GLY A 167 9.00 2.81 22.51
C GLY A 167 10.04 3.14 23.58
N ALA A 168 11.33 3.08 23.22
CA ALA A 168 12.42 3.49 24.12
C ALA A 168 12.35 4.97 24.50
N ALA A 169 11.92 5.85 23.58
CA ALA A 169 11.69 7.27 23.91
C ALA A 169 10.53 7.47 24.88
N ALA A 170 9.44 6.72 24.71
CA ALA A 170 8.32 6.74 25.66
C ALA A 170 8.78 6.29 27.06
N ASP A 171 9.50 5.18 27.13
CA ASP A 171 10.07 4.68 28.39
C ASP A 171 10.99 5.69 29.03
N HIS A 172 11.89 6.31 28.26
CA HIS A 172 12.77 7.37 28.73
C HIS A 172 11.98 8.57 29.31
N TRP A 173 10.93 9.00 28.63
CA TRP A 173 10.06 10.07 29.14
C TRP A 173 9.38 9.70 30.46
N PHE A 174 8.91 8.45 30.59
CA PHE A 174 8.24 7.97 31.79
C PHE A 174 9.20 7.82 32.97
N ALA A 175 10.40 7.29 32.72
CA ALA A 175 11.39 7.06 33.77
C ALA A 175 12.06 8.35 34.26
N SER A 176 12.45 9.24 33.35
CA SER A 176 13.16 10.47 33.68
C SER A 176 12.28 11.64 34.08
N ASN A 177 10.96 11.53 33.83
CA ASN A 177 10.02 12.66 33.91
C ASN A 177 10.49 13.91 33.10
N ASP A 178 11.45 13.73 32.20
CA ASP A 178 11.96 14.77 31.30
C ASP A 178 11.25 14.74 29.94
N TRP A 179 10.08 15.34 29.94
CA TRP A 179 9.21 15.45 28.78
C TRP A 179 9.53 16.71 27.93
N LYS A 180 10.64 17.35 28.16
CA LYS A 180 10.92 18.66 27.53
C LYS A 180 11.46 18.50 26.10
N GLN A 181 12.19 17.42 25.84
CA GLN A 181 12.91 17.26 24.57
C GLN A 181 11.93 16.99 23.41
N GLY A 182 11.74 18.00 22.59
CA GLY A 182 10.98 17.92 21.35
C GLY A 182 9.47 17.68 21.48
N ARG A 183 8.90 17.61 22.69
CA ARG A 183 7.49 17.23 22.89
C ARG A 183 6.50 18.13 22.17
N TRP A 184 6.74 19.43 22.15
CA TRP A 184 5.83 20.38 21.50
C TRP A 184 5.91 20.28 19.99
N PHE A 185 7.12 20.10 19.46
CA PHE A 185 7.29 19.86 18.03
C PHE A 185 6.66 18.52 17.60
N SER A 186 6.89 17.47 18.39
CA SER A 186 6.27 16.16 18.14
C SER A 186 4.76 16.21 18.25
N ALA A 187 4.22 16.93 19.24
CA ALA A 187 2.77 17.13 19.38
C ALA A 187 2.19 17.93 18.20
N ALA A 188 2.87 18.97 17.74
CA ALA A 188 2.46 19.76 16.59
C ALA A 188 2.48 18.90 15.31
N LEU A 189 3.56 18.17 15.06
CA LEU A 189 3.66 17.25 13.91
C LEU A 189 2.57 16.19 13.95
N PHE A 190 2.38 15.54 15.10
CA PHE A 190 1.31 14.55 15.30
C PHE A 190 -0.08 15.16 15.06
N GLY A 191 -0.33 16.35 15.58
CA GLY A 191 -1.60 17.07 15.39
C GLY A 191 -1.87 17.40 13.92
N VAL A 192 -0.87 17.93 13.22
CA VAL A 192 -0.98 18.23 11.78
C VAL A 192 -1.23 16.95 10.97
N VAL A 193 -0.45 15.90 11.21
CA VAL A 193 -0.64 14.61 10.52
C VAL A 193 -2.03 14.03 10.81
N THR A 194 -2.47 14.08 12.08
CA THR A 194 -3.82 13.64 12.45
C THR A 194 -4.90 14.44 11.73
N LEU A 195 -4.72 15.76 11.65
CA LEU A 195 -5.67 16.63 10.94
C LEU A 195 -5.70 16.30 9.44
N VAL A 196 -4.56 16.10 8.81
CA VAL A 196 -4.48 15.67 7.40
C VAL A 196 -5.20 14.33 7.20
N LEU A 197 -4.94 13.33 8.04
CA LEU A 197 -5.59 12.03 7.96
C LEU A 197 -7.10 12.11 8.24
N ALA A 198 -7.53 12.96 9.15
CA ALA A 198 -8.93 13.16 9.47
C ALA A 198 -9.68 13.89 8.34
N LEU A 199 -9.03 14.84 7.68
CA LEU A 199 -9.61 15.63 6.60
C LEU A 199 -9.52 14.95 5.23
N ALA A 200 -8.52 14.10 4.99
CA ALA A 200 -8.31 13.43 3.71
C ALA A 200 -9.57 12.72 3.16
N PRO A 201 -10.42 12.07 3.99
CA PRO A 201 -11.65 11.46 3.53
C PRO A 201 -12.82 12.43 3.40
N THR A 202 -12.67 13.70 3.68
CA THR A 202 -13.80 14.63 3.69
C THR A 202 -14.21 15.08 2.29
N PRO A 203 -15.51 15.32 2.03
CA PRO A 203 -16.00 15.81 0.73
C PRO A 203 -15.36 17.13 0.32
N TRP A 204 -14.93 17.93 1.29
CA TRP A 204 -14.31 19.23 1.05
C TRP A 204 -12.93 19.09 0.37
N VAL A 205 -12.09 18.18 0.85
CA VAL A 205 -10.77 17.90 0.25
C VAL A 205 -10.92 17.31 -1.15
N LEU A 206 -11.91 16.44 -1.32
CA LEU A 206 -12.22 15.88 -2.64
C LEU A 206 -12.89 16.86 -3.58
N GLY A 207 -13.62 17.83 -3.05
CA GLY A 207 -14.13 18.95 -3.84
C GLY A 207 -13.00 19.83 -4.39
N ALA A 208 -11.94 20.05 -3.62
CA ALA A 208 -10.76 20.78 -4.08
C ALA A 208 -9.97 19.95 -5.13
N ILE A 209 -9.76 18.67 -4.88
CA ILE A 209 -9.12 17.75 -5.86
C ILE A 209 -9.96 17.67 -7.14
N ARG A 210 -11.29 17.73 -7.02
CA ARG A 210 -12.21 17.76 -8.15
C ARG A 210 -12.04 19.01 -9.02
N ALA A 211 -11.83 20.17 -8.43
CA ALA A 211 -11.66 21.41 -9.20
C ALA A 211 -10.40 21.35 -10.08
N ASP A 212 -9.31 20.74 -9.58
CA ASP A 212 -8.11 20.53 -10.37
C ASP A 212 -8.25 19.36 -11.35
N ALA A 213 -8.85 18.26 -10.95
CA ALA A 213 -9.07 17.10 -11.80
C ALA A 213 -10.11 17.33 -12.90
N ALA A 214 -11.06 18.23 -12.71
CA ALA A 214 -12.05 18.57 -13.74
C ALA A 214 -11.40 19.24 -14.96
N SER A 215 -10.26 19.92 -14.79
CA SER A 215 -9.50 20.49 -15.89
C SER A 215 -8.81 19.42 -16.75
N ASP A 216 -8.32 18.34 -16.10
CA ASP A 216 -7.52 17.30 -16.75
C ASP A 216 -8.32 16.03 -17.08
N PHE A 217 -9.34 15.71 -16.29
CA PHE A 217 -10.08 14.46 -16.35
C PHE A 217 -11.58 14.59 -16.70
N GLY A 218 -12.11 15.80 -16.84
CA GLY A 218 -13.49 16.05 -17.28
C GLY A 218 -14.54 15.12 -16.64
N VAL A 219 -15.10 14.18 -17.43
CA VAL A 219 -16.15 13.25 -17.01
C VAL A 219 -15.73 12.37 -15.82
N LEU A 220 -14.43 12.06 -15.64
CA LEU A 220 -13.95 11.27 -14.50
C LEU A 220 -14.10 12.05 -13.18
N GLY A 221 -13.73 13.33 -13.18
CA GLY A 221 -13.87 14.19 -11.99
C GLY A 221 -15.31 14.29 -11.52
N ASP A 222 -16.26 14.45 -12.45
CA ASP A 222 -17.68 14.51 -12.15
C ASP A 222 -18.26 13.20 -11.59
N ARG A 223 -17.77 12.06 -12.10
CA ARG A 223 -18.23 10.75 -11.62
C ARG A 223 -17.62 10.38 -10.27
N VAL A 224 -16.36 10.69 -10.04
CA VAL A 224 -15.72 10.53 -8.73
C VAL A 224 -16.48 11.36 -7.69
N ALA A 225 -16.83 12.60 -8.01
CA ALA A 225 -17.59 13.45 -7.12
C ALA A 225 -19.03 12.97 -6.88
N ALA A 226 -19.70 12.43 -7.91
CA ALA A 226 -21.05 11.86 -7.77
C ALA A 226 -21.02 10.59 -6.91
N THR A 227 -20.04 9.70 -7.11
CA THR A 227 -19.86 8.50 -6.28
C THR A 227 -19.54 8.87 -4.83
N TRP A 228 -18.79 9.95 -4.64
CA TRP A 228 -18.44 10.46 -3.33
C TRP A 228 -19.64 11.09 -2.60
N SER A 229 -20.43 11.92 -3.27
CA SER A 229 -21.65 12.47 -2.69
C SER A 229 -22.64 11.36 -2.31
N GLN A 230 -22.73 10.32 -3.12
CA GLN A 230 -23.55 9.14 -2.87
C GLN A 230 -23.07 8.34 -1.65
N ALA A 231 -21.74 8.18 -1.48
CA ALA A 231 -21.16 7.56 -0.29
C ALA A 231 -21.35 8.42 0.97
N TRP A 232 -21.31 9.74 0.83
CA TRP A 232 -21.60 10.68 1.91
C TRP A 232 -23.06 10.67 2.32
N ASP A 233 -23.98 10.72 1.35
CA ASP A 233 -25.41 10.74 1.59
C ASP A 233 -25.94 9.44 2.16
N SER A 234 -25.31 8.31 1.79
CA SER A 234 -25.81 6.99 2.15
C SER A 234 -25.50 6.58 3.58
N THR A 235 -24.53 7.18 4.28
CA THR A 235 -24.04 6.53 5.49
C THR A 235 -23.83 7.40 6.71
N GLY A 236 -23.56 8.70 6.61
CA GLY A 236 -23.07 9.46 7.79
C GLY A 236 -21.87 8.80 8.49
N LEU A 237 -21.47 7.61 8.03
CA LEU A 237 -20.42 6.73 8.57
C LEU A 237 -19.03 7.38 8.55
N TRP A 238 -18.85 8.40 7.71
CA TRP A 238 -17.60 9.13 7.58
C TRP A 238 -17.26 10.01 8.77
N LEU A 239 -18.29 10.60 9.38
CA LEU A 239 -18.10 11.49 10.52
C LEU A 239 -17.58 10.73 11.75
N TRP A 240 -18.03 9.50 11.95
CA TRP A 240 -17.68 8.76 13.15
C TRP A 240 -16.19 8.41 13.24
N PRO A 241 -15.56 7.82 12.23
CA PRO A 241 -14.11 7.56 12.28
C PRO A 241 -13.31 8.84 12.43
N THR A 242 -13.68 9.91 11.72
CA THR A 242 -13.02 11.21 11.81
C THR A 242 -13.12 11.80 13.20
N LEU A 243 -14.31 11.84 13.79
CA LEU A 243 -14.52 12.34 15.15
C LEU A 243 -13.77 11.50 16.18
N LEU A 244 -13.80 10.18 16.07
CA LEU A 244 -13.11 9.28 16.98
C LEU A 244 -11.59 9.43 16.89
N ILE A 245 -11.03 9.62 15.70
CA ILE A 245 -9.59 9.89 15.50
C ILE A 245 -9.22 11.21 16.15
N LEU A 246 -9.99 12.26 15.94
CA LEU A 246 -9.74 13.59 16.53
C LEU A 246 -9.84 13.55 18.07
N LEU A 247 -10.85 12.84 18.61
CA LEU A 247 -11.00 12.66 20.06
C LEU A 247 -9.83 11.85 20.65
N ALA A 248 -9.45 10.74 20.03
CA ALA A 248 -8.32 9.92 20.47
C ALA A 248 -7.00 10.70 20.42
N ALA A 249 -6.77 11.44 19.35
CA ALA A 249 -5.58 12.28 19.20
C ALA A 249 -5.58 13.46 20.19
N GLY A 250 -6.72 14.12 20.39
CA GLY A 250 -6.88 15.17 21.41
C GLY A 250 -6.60 14.64 22.82
N GLY A 251 -7.13 13.48 23.16
CA GLY A 251 -6.85 12.77 24.42
C GLY A 251 -5.37 12.42 24.58
N THR A 252 -4.72 11.99 23.49
CA THR A 252 -3.28 11.70 23.46
C THR A 252 -2.45 12.95 23.74
N ILE A 253 -2.77 14.06 23.06
CA ILE A 253 -2.09 15.35 23.29
C ILE A 253 -2.35 15.86 24.72
N TYR A 254 -3.57 15.74 25.22
CA TYR A 254 -3.90 16.11 26.59
C TYR A 254 -3.09 15.27 27.61
N ALA A 255 -2.98 13.96 27.41
CA ALA A 255 -2.18 13.08 28.25
C ALA A 255 -0.68 13.48 28.21
N LEU A 256 -0.17 13.83 27.04
CA LEU A 256 1.20 14.34 26.86
C LEU A 256 1.41 15.65 27.64
N VAL A 257 0.47 16.59 27.58
CA VAL A 257 0.53 17.86 28.33
C VAL A 257 0.53 17.63 29.84
N LYS A 258 -0.33 16.72 30.31
CA LYS A 258 -0.47 16.34 31.71
C LYS A 258 0.63 15.38 32.19
N LYS A 259 1.53 14.95 31.32
CA LYS A 259 2.58 13.94 31.60
C LYS A 259 2.01 12.63 32.16
N ASN A 260 0.85 12.25 31.67
CA ASN A 260 0.18 11.01 32.05
C ASN A 260 0.62 9.88 31.11
N SER A 261 1.53 9.03 31.56
CA SER A 261 2.07 7.93 30.77
C SER A 261 1.01 6.91 30.36
N MET A 262 0.12 6.52 31.26
CA MET A 262 -0.93 5.56 30.97
C MET A 262 -1.94 6.15 29.97
N GLY A 263 -2.31 7.41 30.13
CA GLY A 263 -3.17 8.13 29.19
C GLY A 263 -2.53 8.27 27.81
N LEU A 264 -1.21 8.48 27.74
CA LEU A 264 -0.49 8.56 26.48
C LEU A 264 -0.51 7.21 25.73
N ILE A 265 -0.21 6.11 26.41
CA ILE A 265 -0.26 4.75 25.84
C ILE A 265 -1.68 4.46 25.36
N ALA A 266 -2.67 4.66 26.23
CA ALA A 266 -4.07 4.41 25.88
C ALA A 266 -4.53 5.23 24.68
N GLY A 267 -4.13 6.49 24.60
CA GLY A 267 -4.42 7.38 23.48
C GLY A 267 -3.77 6.92 22.17
N LEU A 268 -2.50 6.53 22.17
CA LEU A 268 -1.82 5.99 20.99
C LEU A 268 -2.46 4.67 20.51
N VAL A 269 -2.82 3.78 21.44
CA VAL A 269 -3.54 2.55 21.12
C VAL A 269 -4.91 2.87 20.54
N ALA A 270 -5.66 3.80 21.13
CA ALA A 270 -6.95 4.23 20.61
C ALA A 270 -6.82 4.81 19.19
N CYS A 271 -5.81 5.66 18.93
CA CYS A 271 -5.53 6.16 17.61
C CYS A 271 -5.25 5.01 16.61
N SER A 272 -4.43 4.04 16.97
CA SER A 272 -4.11 2.88 16.12
C SER A 272 -5.35 2.05 15.80
N VAL A 273 -6.18 1.76 16.82
CA VAL A 273 -7.40 0.97 16.66
C VAL A 273 -8.42 1.71 15.80
N VAL A 274 -8.73 2.95 16.13
CA VAL A 274 -9.72 3.76 15.41
C VAL A 274 -9.25 4.05 13.99
N GLY A 275 -7.98 4.45 13.81
CA GLY A 275 -7.42 4.72 12.49
C GLY A 275 -7.34 3.44 11.64
N GLY A 276 -6.80 2.35 12.18
CA GLY A 276 -6.66 1.09 11.46
C GLY A 276 -7.99 0.45 11.12
N ILE A 277 -8.88 0.28 12.09
CA ILE A 277 -10.19 -0.37 11.90
C ILE A 277 -11.15 0.60 11.20
N GLY A 278 -11.25 1.85 11.64
CA GLY A 278 -12.17 2.83 11.06
C GLY A 278 -11.94 3.04 9.57
N TYR A 279 -10.68 3.27 9.17
CA TYR A 279 -10.38 3.43 7.75
C TYR A 279 -10.54 2.15 6.95
N ARG A 280 -10.01 1.02 7.45
CA ARG A 280 -10.02 -0.24 6.70
C ARG A 280 -11.38 -0.91 6.66
N ALA A 281 -12.15 -0.84 7.74
CA ALA A 281 -13.44 -1.53 7.83
C ALA A 281 -14.62 -0.66 7.39
N ALA A 282 -14.56 0.67 7.63
CA ALA A 282 -15.69 1.54 7.35
C ALA A 282 -15.51 2.40 6.08
N ILE A 283 -14.27 2.85 5.79
CA ILE A 283 -14.04 3.80 4.69
C ILE A 283 -13.65 3.07 3.41
N LEU A 284 -12.55 2.31 3.41
CA LEU A 284 -12.02 1.69 2.19
C LEU A 284 -13.02 0.78 1.46
N PRO A 285 -13.80 -0.08 2.11
CA PRO A 285 -14.72 -0.97 1.40
C PRO A 285 -15.83 -0.23 0.64
N ASN A 286 -16.18 0.97 1.10
CA ASN A 286 -17.22 1.78 0.49
C ASN A 286 -16.72 2.70 -0.64
N GLN A 287 -15.42 2.67 -0.93
CA GLN A 287 -14.80 3.44 -2.02
C GLN A 287 -14.68 2.59 -3.27
N SER A 288 -15.79 2.33 -3.95
CA SER A 288 -15.80 1.53 -5.20
C SER A 288 -14.89 2.12 -6.29
N TRP A 289 -14.73 3.44 -6.31
CA TRP A 289 -13.88 4.15 -7.27
C TRP A 289 -12.37 3.98 -7.01
N MET A 290 -11.94 3.76 -5.75
CA MET A 290 -10.55 3.48 -5.41
C MET A 290 -10.14 2.03 -5.71
N LEU A 291 -11.12 1.15 -5.87
CA LEU A 291 -10.90 -0.27 -6.09
C LEU A 291 -11.29 -0.60 -7.53
N SER A 292 -10.34 -0.50 -8.45
CA SER A 292 -10.53 -0.80 -9.86
C SER A 292 -11.14 -2.19 -10.10
N THR A 293 -10.81 -3.16 -9.25
CA THR A 293 -11.44 -4.50 -9.24
C THR A 293 -12.93 -4.43 -8.96
N ASN A 294 -13.38 -3.68 -7.94
CA ASN A 294 -14.80 -3.54 -7.63
C ASN A 294 -15.56 -2.82 -8.76
N ALA A 295 -14.95 -1.81 -9.36
CA ALA A 295 -15.49 -1.14 -10.53
C ALA A 295 -15.64 -2.10 -11.71
N SER A 296 -14.63 -2.94 -11.97
CA SER A 296 -14.65 -3.98 -13.00
C SER A 296 -15.74 -5.00 -12.77
N LEU A 297 -15.83 -5.55 -11.54
CA LEU A 297 -16.86 -6.53 -11.18
C LEU A 297 -18.28 -5.94 -11.29
N SER A 298 -18.44 -4.65 -10.91
CA SER A 298 -19.72 -3.95 -11.06
C SER A 298 -20.11 -3.76 -12.54
N ALA A 299 -19.14 -3.43 -13.41
CA ALA A 299 -19.39 -3.32 -14.85
C ALA A 299 -19.75 -4.68 -15.46
N LEU A 300 -18.99 -5.72 -15.12
CA LEU A 300 -19.25 -7.09 -15.58
C LEU A 300 -20.62 -7.62 -15.11
N LYS A 301 -21.03 -7.26 -13.88
CA LYS A 301 -22.35 -7.62 -13.35
C LYS A 301 -23.47 -6.99 -14.16
N GLU A 302 -23.35 -5.73 -14.53
CA GLU A 302 -24.38 -5.00 -15.26
C GLU A 302 -24.65 -5.58 -16.66
N VAL A 303 -23.61 -6.03 -17.36
CA VAL A 303 -23.76 -6.69 -18.66
C VAL A 303 -23.91 -8.21 -18.56
N CYS A 304 -24.15 -8.74 -17.36
CA CYS A 304 -24.25 -10.17 -17.11
C CYS A 304 -23.01 -10.96 -17.59
N ALA A 305 -21.84 -10.42 -17.41
CA ALA A 305 -20.57 -11.03 -17.81
C ALA A 305 -19.76 -11.62 -16.64
N LEU A 306 -20.34 -11.77 -15.47
CA LEU A 306 -19.68 -12.46 -14.35
C LEU A 306 -19.65 -13.97 -14.59
N PRO A 307 -18.53 -14.65 -14.33
CA PRO A 307 -18.43 -16.10 -14.46
C PRO A 307 -19.29 -16.83 -13.45
N GLU A 308 -19.84 -17.98 -13.82
CA GLU A 308 -20.51 -18.88 -12.88
C GLU A 308 -19.58 -19.28 -11.73
N GLY A 309 -20.09 -19.19 -10.51
CA GLY A 309 -19.35 -19.56 -9.30
C GLY A 309 -18.61 -18.42 -8.62
N SER A 310 -18.51 -17.23 -9.22
CA SER A 310 -17.99 -16.05 -8.50
C SER A 310 -18.97 -15.63 -7.39
N GLN A 311 -18.45 -15.06 -6.28
CA GLN A 311 -19.29 -14.66 -5.15
C GLN A 311 -20.41 -13.68 -5.56
N GLN A 312 -20.15 -12.82 -6.53
CA GLN A 312 -21.09 -11.80 -6.98
C GLN A 312 -22.08 -12.32 -8.03
N TRP A 313 -21.80 -13.45 -8.68
CA TRP A 313 -22.65 -14.02 -9.72
C TRP A 313 -24.04 -14.45 -9.18
N ARG A 314 -24.08 -15.09 -8.00
CA ARG A 314 -25.34 -15.56 -7.38
C ARG A 314 -26.34 -14.43 -7.11
N ALA A 315 -25.85 -13.23 -6.92
CA ALA A 315 -26.68 -12.04 -6.65
C ALA A 315 -27.00 -11.21 -7.91
N SER A 316 -26.59 -11.68 -9.11
CA SER A 316 -26.67 -10.88 -10.34
C SER A 316 -27.98 -11.04 -11.11
N GLY A 317 -28.73 -12.11 -10.88
CA GLY A 317 -29.93 -12.43 -11.68
C GLY A 317 -29.62 -12.81 -13.15
N CYS A 318 -28.36 -13.14 -13.45
CA CYS A 318 -27.86 -13.41 -14.81
C CYS A 318 -27.70 -14.91 -15.10
N GLU A 319 -28.56 -15.73 -14.55
CA GLU A 319 -28.48 -17.19 -14.73
C GLU A 319 -28.48 -17.58 -16.20
N GLY A 320 -27.58 -18.51 -16.57
CA GLY A 320 -27.44 -19.02 -17.95
C GLY A 320 -26.78 -18.04 -18.93
N ARG A 321 -26.31 -16.88 -18.50
CA ARG A 321 -25.68 -15.83 -19.33
C ARG A 321 -24.19 -15.62 -19.08
N ALA A 322 -23.56 -16.46 -18.28
CA ALA A 322 -22.15 -16.32 -17.98
C ALA A 322 -21.26 -16.57 -19.20
N PRO A 323 -20.28 -15.71 -19.49
CA PRO A 323 -19.28 -15.97 -20.51
C PRO A 323 -18.35 -17.09 -20.06
N LYS A 324 -17.75 -17.80 -21.03
CA LYS A 324 -16.74 -18.82 -20.73
C LYS A 324 -15.46 -18.19 -20.21
N ILE A 325 -15.01 -17.14 -20.89
CA ILE A 325 -13.77 -16.41 -20.58
C ILE A 325 -14.03 -14.92 -20.79
N ILE A 326 -13.44 -14.10 -19.91
CA ILE A 326 -13.39 -12.66 -20.04
C ILE A 326 -11.98 -12.29 -20.49
N ARG A 327 -11.87 -11.41 -21.48
CA ARG A 327 -10.58 -10.93 -21.97
C ARG A 327 -10.37 -9.49 -21.50
N ALA A 328 -9.29 -9.24 -20.76
CA ALA A 328 -8.91 -7.89 -20.39
C ALA A 328 -8.06 -7.26 -21.48
N ILE A 329 -8.27 -5.98 -21.78
CA ILE A 329 -7.49 -5.20 -22.75
C ILE A 329 -7.05 -3.88 -22.10
N SER A 330 -5.77 -3.59 -22.14
CA SER A 330 -5.17 -2.40 -21.51
C SER A 330 -5.50 -2.27 -20.01
N PHE A 331 -5.72 -3.40 -19.36
CA PHE A 331 -6.02 -3.45 -17.94
C PHE A 331 -5.58 -4.80 -17.36
N ALA A 332 -4.53 -4.80 -16.56
CA ALA A 332 -3.96 -5.98 -15.94
C ALA A 332 -3.90 -5.80 -14.41
N GLU A 333 -5.01 -6.09 -13.74
CA GLU A 333 -5.09 -6.00 -12.29
C GLU A 333 -5.03 -7.40 -11.66
N PRO A 334 -3.99 -7.74 -10.88
CA PRO A 334 -3.85 -9.08 -10.30
C PRO A 334 -5.02 -9.49 -9.40
N SER A 335 -5.69 -8.55 -8.75
CA SER A 335 -6.86 -8.80 -7.92
C SER A 335 -8.06 -9.32 -8.71
N LEU A 336 -8.17 -9.04 -10.02
CA LEU A 336 -9.19 -9.61 -10.89
C LEU A 336 -8.98 -11.12 -11.08
N VAL A 337 -7.72 -11.56 -11.18
CA VAL A 337 -7.42 -13.01 -11.28
C VAL A 337 -7.79 -13.70 -9.97
N PHE A 338 -7.60 -13.05 -8.83
CA PHE A 338 -8.03 -13.57 -7.53
C PHE A 338 -9.55 -13.75 -7.45
N GLU A 339 -10.33 -12.78 -7.94
CA GLU A 339 -11.80 -12.80 -7.89
C GLU A 339 -12.44 -13.69 -8.97
N LEU A 340 -11.87 -13.71 -10.17
CA LEU A 340 -12.45 -14.37 -11.34
C LEU A 340 -11.76 -15.71 -11.68
N GLY A 341 -10.63 -16.00 -11.04
CA GLY A 341 -9.86 -17.22 -11.26
C GLY A 341 -9.36 -17.34 -12.71
N ASN A 342 -9.40 -18.55 -13.24
CA ASN A 342 -9.01 -18.85 -14.62
C ASN A 342 -10.04 -18.41 -15.68
N LYS A 343 -11.07 -17.69 -15.28
CA LYS A 343 -12.12 -17.17 -16.19
C LYS A 343 -11.77 -15.82 -16.80
N ILE A 344 -10.68 -15.19 -16.36
CA ILE A 344 -10.15 -13.98 -16.96
C ILE A 344 -8.78 -14.25 -17.57
N THR A 345 -8.55 -13.72 -18.77
CA THR A 345 -7.26 -13.71 -19.43
C THR A 345 -6.75 -12.29 -19.43
N LEU A 346 -5.60 -12.07 -18.82
CA LEU A 346 -4.88 -10.81 -18.87
C LEU A 346 -3.98 -10.82 -20.10
N PRO A 347 -3.94 -9.77 -20.94
CA PRO A 347 -3.06 -9.74 -22.08
C PRO A 347 -1.60 -9.62 -21.63
N PRO A 348 -0.64 -10.14 -22.37
CA PRO A 348 0.69 -9.59 -22.39
C PRO A 348 0.61 -8.14 -22.88
N ASP A 349 1.46 -7.25 -22.39
CA ASP A 349 1.42 -5.78 -22.54
C ASP A 349 1.26 -5.23 -23.99
N SER A 350 1.23 -6.07 -25.00
CA SER A 350 1.26 -5.69 -26.41
C SER A 350 0.16 -6.27 -27.30
N THR A 351 -0.72 -7.15 -26.82
CA THR A 351 -1.71 -7.77 -27.72
C THR A 351 -3.05 -7.06 -27.70
N THR A 352 -3.32 -6.33 -28.76
CA THR A 352 -4.63 -5.75 -29.11
C THR A 352 -5.47 -6.67 -30.02
N GLU A 353 -5.09 -7.92 -30.20
CA GLU A 353 -5.85 -8.83 -31.03
C GLU A 353 -7.22 -9.10 -30.40
N ILE A 354 -8.25 -8.61 -31.05
CA ILE A 354 -9.63 -8.94 -30.77
C ILE A 354 -9.85 -10.33 -31.38
N PRO A 355 -10.04 -11.38 -30.56
CA PRO A 355 -10.31 -12.71 -31.10
C PRO A 355 -11.56 -12.68 -31.94
N SER A 356 -11.64 -13.59 -32.93
CA SER A 356 -12.80 -13.63 -33.81
C SER A 356 -14.08 -13.86 -33.00
N ILE A 357 -15.07 -13.02 -33.24
CA ILE A 357 -16.38 -13.05 -32.55
C ILE A 357 -17.10 -14.40 -32.79
N ALA A 358 -16.67 -15.14 -33.79
CA ALA A 358 -17.26 -16.41 -34.18
C ALA A 358 -16.91 -17.60 -33.27
N GLU A 359 -15.83 -17.51 -32.50
CA GLU A 359 -15.30 -18.64 -31.71
C GLU A 359 -16.03 -18.88 -30.39
N ASP A 360 -16.79 -17.90 -29.90
CA ASP A 360 -17.51 -18.01 -28.63
C ASP A 360 -18.96 -17.52 -28.77
N ASN A 361 -19.91 -18.26 -28.18
CA ASN A 361 -21.32 -17.90 -28.26
C ASN A 361 -21.63 -16.55 -27.56
N ARG A 362 -20.84 -16.17 -26.56
CA ARG A 362 -21.04 -14.96 -25.78
C ARG A 362 -19.70 -14.42 -25.28
N PRO A 363 -18.88 -13.84 -26.17
CA PRO A 363 -17.60 -13.32 -25.82
C PRO A 363 -17.76 -12.06 -24.95
N ALA A 364 -16.86 -11.92 -23.94
CA ALA A 364 -16.87 -10.83 -23.01
C ALA A 364 -15.48 -10.20 -22.87
N TRP A 365 -15.43 -8.88 -22.69
CA TRP A 365 -14.22 -8.10 -22.52
C TRP A 365 -14.34 -7.15 -21.34
N LEU A 366 -13.18 -6.86 -20.76
CA LEU A 366 -12.98 -5.76 -19.81
C LEU A 366 -11.88 -4.86 -20.36
N ILE A 367 -12.24 -3.65 -20.75
CA ILE A 367 -11.38 -2.75 -21.52
C ILE A 367 -11.15 -1.46 -20.75
N ASN A 368 -9.90 -1.02 -20.59
CA ASN A 368 -9.60 0.31 -20.08
C ASN A 368 -9.58 1.33 -21.22
N VAL A 369 -10.67 2.06 -21.41
CA VAL A 369 -10.76 3.11 -22.44
C VAL A 369 -10.18 4.46 -21.98
N GLY A 370 -9.61 4.56 -20.78
CA GLY A 370 -8.74 5.66 -20.37
C GLY A 370 -7.44 5.68 -21.17
N ASP A 371 -7.00 4.49 -21.62
CA ASP A 371 -5.82 4.30 -22.46
C ASP A 371 -6.17 4.35 -23.97
N PRO A 372 -5.30 4.94 -24.82
CA PRO A 372 -5.51 4.99 -26.29
C PRO A 372 -5.70 3.62 -26.93
N THR A 373 -4.95 2.61 -26.47
CA THR A 373 -5.04 1.22 -26.95
C THR A 373 -6.41 0.61 -26.66
N GLY A 374 -6.91 0.80 -25.43
CA GLY A 374 -8.25 0.36 -25.06
C GLY A 374 -9.36 1.07 -25.82
N LYS A 375 -9.21 2.39 -26.10
CA LYS A 375 -10.17 3.12 -26.96
C LYS A 375 -10.25 2.53 -28.36
N LYS A 376 -9.09 2.26 -28.96
CA LYS A 376 -9.01 1.65 -30.29
C LYS A 376 -9.65 0.27 -30.28
N ALA A 377 -9.32 -0.57 -29.31
CA ALA A 377 -9.87 -1.91 -29.17
C ALA A 377 -11.40 -1.93 -28.99
N LEU A 378 -11.96 -0.99 -28.23
CA LEU A 378 -13.41 -0.86 -28.11
C LEU A 378 -14.06 -0.45 -29.44
N GLY A 379 -13.45 0.48 -30.20
CA GLY A 379 -13.94 0.86 -31.52
C GLY A 379 -13.98 -0.33 -32.47
N GLU A 380 -12.88 -1.07 -32.59
CA GLU A 380 -12.78 -2.28 -33.41
C GLU A 380 -13.81 -3.36 -32.98
N LEU A 381 -14.05 -3.52 -31.69
CA LEU A 381 -15.03 -4.45 -31.16
C LEU A 381 -16.47 -4.06 -31.54
N VAL A 382 -16.80 -2.79 -31.47
CA VAL A 382 -18.13 -2.27 -31.89
C VAL A 382 -18.35 -2.46 -33.39
N GLU A 383 -17.33 -2.16 -34.21
CA GLU A 383 -17.38 -2.36 -35.67
C GLU A 383 -17.53 -3.85 -36.02
N ALA A 384 -16.78 -4.72 -35.35
CA ALA A 384 -16.86 -6.15 -35.56
C ALA A 384 -18.22 -6.75 -35.16
N ALA A 385 -18.82 -6.26 -34.06
CA ALA A 385 -20.16 -6.66 -33.64
C ALA A 385 -21.22 -6.22 -34.67
N ALA A 386 -21.14 -5.01 -35.17
CA ALA A 386 -22.03 -4.48 -36.20
C ALA A 386 -21.90 -5.22 -37.52
N ALA A 387 -20.67 -5.56 -37.96
CA ALA A 387 -20.42 -6.34 -39.16
C ALA A 387 -20.98 -7.80 -39.09
N ALA A 388 -21.06 -8.33 -37.86
CA ALA A 388 -21.61 -9.65 -37.60
C ALA A 388 -23.12 -9.66 -37.31
N ASP A 389 -23.81 -8.52 -37.40
CA ASP A 389 -25.23 -8.33 -37.03
C ASP A 389 -25.53 -8.84 -35.62
N ARG A 390 -24.62 -8.55 -34.65
CA ARG A 390 -24.74 -8.94 -33.25
C ARG A 390 -24.87 -7.74 -32.34
N CYS A 391 -25.63 -7.92 -31.27
CA CYS A 391 -25.79 -6.84 -30.26
C CYS A 391 -24.61 -6.81 -29.29
N ILE A 392 -24.09 -5.60 -29.06
CA ILE A 392 -23.08 -5.35 -28.03
C ILE A 392 -23.72 -4.63 -26.85
N ARG A 393 -23.57 -5.18 -25.66
CA ARG A 393 -23.94 -4.51 -24.40
C ARG A 393 -22.71 -3.97 -23.71
N LEU A 394 -22.78 -2.74 -23.27
CA LEU A 394 -21.68 -2.02 -22.65
C LEU A 394 -22.08 -1.49 -21.27
N ALA A 395 -21.20 -1.68 -20.29
CA ALA A 395 -21.29 -1.01 -19.00
C ALA A 395 -19.99 -0.30 -18.71
N ARG A 396 -20.05 0.98 -18.34
CA ARG A 396 -18.89 1.81 -18.05
C ARG A 396 -18.79 2.11 -16.57
N ARG A 397 -17.58 2.00 -16.02
CA ARG A 397 -17.23 2.41 -14.67
C ARG A 397 -15.98 3.24 -14.66
N TYR A 398 -15.95 4.20 -13.75
CA TYR A 398 -14.78 5.03 -13.50
C TYR A 398 -14.10 4.53 -12.24
N ALA A 399 -12.79 4.44 -12.27
CA ALA A 399 -11.96 4.04 -11.16
C ALA A 399 -10.62 4.77 -11.19
N VAL A 400 -9.89 4.67 -10.11
CA VAL A 400 -8.50 5.10 -10.02
C VAL A 400 -7.67 3.87 -9.74
N ASN A 401 -6.59 3.68 -10.47
CA ASN A 401 -5.61 2.68 -10.11
C ASN A 401 -4.88 3.18 -8.85
N TYR A 402 -5.18 2.60 -7.70
CA TYR A 402 -4.64 3.06 -6.43
C TYR A 402 -3.12 2.86 -6.31
N SER A 403 -2.52 2.01 -7.16
CA SER A 403 -1.09 1.73 -7.13
C SER A 403 -0.26 2.86 -7.73
N ASN A 404 -0.77 3.57 -8.73
CA ASN A 404 -0.08 4.67 -9.41
C ASN A 404 -0.89 5.98 -9.46
N GLY A 405 -2.17 5.95 -9.04
CA GLY A 405 -3.05 7.12 -9.07
C GLY A 405 -3.67 7.42 -10.42
N ASP A 406 -3.42 6.60 -11.45
CA ASP A 406 -3.93 6.85 -12.80
C ASP A 406 -5.45 6.62 -12.89
N PRO A 407 -6.17 7.50 -13.60
CA PRO A 407 -7.58 7.30 -13.85
C PRO A 407 -7.78 6.14 -14.81
N ALA A 408 -8.71 5.24 -14.48
CA ALA A 408 -9.14 4.14 -15.31
C ALA A 408 -10.61 4.33 -15.70
N VAL A 409 -10.92 4.19 -16.97
CA VAL A 409 -12.30 4.14 -17.47
C VAL A 409 -12.54 2.74 -17.99
N LEU A 410 -13.17 1.92 -17.15
CA LEU A 410 -13.37 0.50 -17.39
C LEU A 410 -14.70 0.26 -18.10
N VAL A 411 -14.66 -0.41 -19.22
CA VAL A 411 -15.84 -0.82 -19.99
C VAL A 411 -15.89 -2.35 -20.02
N ALA A 412 -16.96 -2.91 -19.44
CA ALA A 412 -17.33 -4.28 -19.69
C ALA A 412 -18.15 -4.34 -20.97
N ALA A 413 -17.75 -5.20 -21.88
CA ALA A 413 -18.42 -5.42 -23.15
C ALA A 413 -18.82 -6.89 -23.30
N VAL A 414 -20.04 -7.15 -23.74
CA VAL A 414 -20.53 -8.49 -24.08
C VAL A 414 -21.21 -8.44 -25.43
N ILE A 415 -20.91 -9.39 -26.27
CA ILE A 415 -21.61 -9.56 -27.54
C ILE A 415 -22.65 -10.68 -27.39
N GLU A 416 -23.93 -10.31 -27.52
CA GLU A 416 -25.04 -11.25 -27.41
C GLU A 416 -25.28 -11.98 -28.76
N PRO A 417 -25.65 -13.27 -28.75
CA PRO A 417 -26.10 -13.96 -29.95
C PRO A 417 -27.48 -13.44 -30.39
N GLY A 418 -27.53 -12.80 -31.54
CA GLY A 418 -28.75 -12.19 -32.08
C GLY A 418 -28.70 -10.68 -32.13
N GLY A 419 -29.56 -10.05 -32.94
CA GLY A 419 -29.64 -8.59 -33.09
C GLY A 419 -30.10 -7.90 -31.80
N CYS A 420 -29.83 -6.63 -31.69
CA CYS A 420 -30.28 -5.83 -30.53
C CYS A 420 -31.81 -5.81 -30.45
N PRO A 421 -32.41 -6.00 -29.26
CA PRO A 421 -33.83 -5.77 -29.09
C PRO A 421 -34.17 -4.33 -29.46
N ALA A 422 -35.25 -4.13 -30.20
CA ALA A 422 -35.68 -2.79 -30.60
C ALA A 422 -35.96 -1.92 -29.38
N GLY A 423 -35.09 -0.94 -29.11
CA GLY A 423 -35.28 0.02 -28.05
C GLY A 423 -34.15 0.12 -26.98
N GLU A 424 -33.05 -0.61 -27.14
CA GLU A 424 -31.85 -0.41 -26.28
C GLU A 424 -30.68 0.19 -27.05
#